data_47c98315c80026864f039808143b6a4e
#
_entry.id   47c98315c80026864f039808143b6a4e
#
_cell.length_a   1.000
_cell.length_b   1.000
_cell.length_c   1.000
_cell.angle_alpha   90.00
_cell.angle_beta   90.00
_cell.angle_gamma   90.00
#
_symmetry.space_group_name_H-M   'P 1'
#
loop_
_entity.id
_entity.type
_entity.pdbx_description
1 polymer ?
#
loop_
_entity_poly.entity_id
_entity_poly.type
_entity_poly.pdbx_seq_one_letter_code
_entity_poly.pdbx_strand_id
1 'polypeptide(L)'
;MAAPKQAFTVSPASIAPGATLTIGYRIGGRPRRVRVRVDLIPEAGGRPAATLPLGRQRTGRSRTATWRPELAPGRYTARLRATTLNRRGARTSQLLAVEIVAPPVTAASGVFPVQGTYSLGGQEARFGAGRTGHTHQGQDILAAAGTPIVAPRPGFVSWRAFQKDGAGHYVVVRGDDGRDYVFMHMVDGSVLVQKGQAVAAGQQLGAVGSTGRSDGPHLHFEIWPEGWYSSKTSKPIDPLPDLLAWAA
;
A
#
# COMPACT_ATOMS: atom_id res chain seq x y z
N MET A 1 37.00 -15.49 21.71
CA MET A 1 36.97 -15.43 20.21
C MET A 1 36.19 -14.21 19.80
N ALA A 2 36.79 -13.25 19.08
CA ALA A 2 36.10 -12.05 18.60
C ALA A 2 34.96 -12.43 17.64
N ALA A 3 33.78 -11.78 17.82
CA ALA A 3 32.64 -11.95 16.90
C ALA A 3 33.04 -11.55 15.48
N PRO A 4 32.57 -12.25 14.44
CA PRO A 4 32.92 -11.93 13.07
C PRO A 4 32.43 -10.52 12.75
N LYS A 5 33.34 -9.64 12.31
CA LYS A 5 32.96 -8.30 11.81
C LYS A 5 32.05 -8.49 10.61
N GLN A 6 30.77 -8.15 10.78
CA GLN A 6 29.81 -8.10 9.71
C GLN A 6 29.74 -6.68 9.17
N ALA A 7 29.64 -6.51 7.86
CA ALA A 7 29.27 -5.27 7.25
C ALA A 7 27.90 -5.45 6.61
N PHE A 8 27.00 -4.51 6.83
CA PHE A 8 25.69 -4.44 6.22
C PHE A 8 25.36 -2.99 5.93
N THR A 9 25.02 -2.70 4.70
CA THR A 9 24.61 -1.38 4.24
C THR A 9 23.33 -1.50 3.43
N VAL A 10 22.49 -0.51 3.55
CA VAL A 10 21.32 -0.32 2.69
C VAL A 10 21.38 1.12 2.16
N SER A 11 21.29 1.29 0.87
CA SER A 11 21.41 2.59 0.22
C SER A 11 20.41 2.71 -0.95
N PRO A 12 19.73 3.85 -1.04
CA PRO A 12 19.65 4.89 -0.03
C PRO A 12 18.91 4.43 1.23
N ALA A 13 19.06 5.12 2.36
CA ALA A 13 18.35 4.81 3.61
C ALA A 13 16.86 5.20 3.54
N SER A 14 16.50 6.01 2.56
CA SER A 14 15.12 6.48 2.30
C SER A 14 14.85 6.38 0.81
N ILE A 15 13.72 5.77 0.44
CA ILE A 15 13.31 5.57 -0.96
C ILE A 15 11.80 5.81 -1.12
N ALA A 16 11.39 6.17 -2.34
CA ALA A 16 9.99 6.13 -2.74
C ALA A 16 9.47 4.67 -2.84
N PRO A 17 8.16 4.43 -2.72
CA PRO A 17 7.56 3.12 -2.97
C PRO A 17 7.98 2.58 -4.35
N GLY A 18 8.33 1.31 -4.42
CA GLY A 18 8.78 0.67 -5.65
C GLY A 18 10.16 1.08 -6.18
N ALA A 19 10.88 1.99 -5.50
CA ALA A 19 12.25 2.34 -5.86
C ALA A 19 13.26 1.24 -5.46
N THR A 20 14.46 1.31 -6.03
CA THR A 20 15.48 0.27 -5.83
C THR A 20 16.34 0.57 -4.61
N LEU A 21 16.44 -0.41 -3.71
CA LEU A 21 17.45 -0.48 -2.65
C LEU A 21 18.69 -1.24 -3.14
N THR A 22 19.85 -0.71 -2.82
CA THR A 22 21.12 -1.42 -2.96
C THR A 22 21.56 -1.94 -1.60
N ILE A 23 21.76 -3.26 -1.50
CA ILE A 23 22.08 -3.96 -0.27
C ILE A 23 23.52 -4.45 -0.37
N GLY A 24 24.42 -3.83 0.39
CA GLY A 24 25.79 -4.27 0.55
C GLY A 24 25.94 -5.14 1.81
N TYR A 25 26.63 -6.26 1.73
CA TYR A 25 26.87 -7.09 2.92
C TYR A 25 28.15 -7.92 2.85
N ARG A 26 28.69 -8.21 4.03
CA ARG A 26 29.78 -9.16 4.23
C ARG A 26 29.49 -9.99 5.47
N ILE A 27 29.45 -11.31 5.33
CA ILE A 27 29.34 -12.22 6.46
C ILE A 27 30.75 -12.66 6.85
N GLY A 28 31.23 -12.23 8.00
CA GLY A 28 32.54 -12.57 8.53
C GLY A 28 32.63 -14.01 9.05
N GLY A 29 33.80 -14.41 9.50
CA GLY A 29 34.06 -15.71 10.13
C GLY A 29 34.89 -16.66 9.25
N ARG A 30 35.16 -17.88 9.79
CA ARG A 30 35.88 -18.91 9.03
C ARG A 30 35.16 -19.28 7.75
N PRO A 31 35.86 -19.63 6.65
CA PRO A 31 35.21 -19.96 5.39
C PRO A 31 34.19 -21.10 5.56
N ARG A 32 32.90 -20.77 5.37
CA ARG A 32 31.80 -21.74 5.41
C ARG A 32 30.66 -21.26 4.51
N ARG A 33 29.76 -22.16 4.16
CA ARG A 33 28.53 -21.81 3.48
C ARG A 33 27.44 -21.44 4.49
N VAL A 34 26.74 -20.33 4.23
CA VAL A 34 25.62 -19.83 5.01
C VAL A 34 24.45 -19.56 4.09
N ARG A 35 23.24 -19.66 4.59
CA ARG A 35 22.04 -19.14 3.91
C ARG A 35 21.81 -17.70 4.37
N VAL A 36 21.68 -16.79 3.42
CA VAL A 36 21.53 -15.35 3.69
C VAL A 36 20.17 -14.88 3.18
N ARG A 37 19.54 -13.99 3.94
CA ARG A 37 18.35 -13.25 3.54
C ARG A 37 18.32 -11.88 4.19
N VAL A 38 17.57 -10.95 3.61
CA VAL A 38 17.25 -9.66 4.20
C VAL A 38 15.73 -9.60 4.41
N ASP A 39 15.33 -9.27 5.62
CA ASP A 39 13.93 -9.04 5.99
C ASP A 39 13.72 -7.53 6.20
N LEU A 40 12.65 -6.94 5.68
CA LEU A 40 12.16 -5.61 6.07
C LEU A 40 11.01 -5.78 7.05
N ILE A 41 11.19 -5.27 8.26
CA ILE A 41 10.27 -5.44 9.39
C ILE A 41 9.70 -4.05 9.72
N PRO A 42 8.37 -3.88 9.80
CA PRO A 42 7.78 -2.62 10.23
C PRO A 42 8.32 -2.16 11.59
N GLU A 43 8.44 -0.85 11.80
CA GLU A 43 8.91 -0.28 13.08
C GLU A 43 8.03 -0.71 14.26
N ALA A 44 6.73 -0.88 14.01
CA ALA A 44 5.79 -1.44 14.99
C ALA A 44 6.08 -2.91 15.37
N GLY A 45 7.08 -3.54 14.72
CA GLY A 45 7.46 -4.93 14.98
C GLY A 45 6.62 -5.95 14.20
N GLY A 46 6.72 -7.22 14.60
CA GLY A 46 5.94 -8.29 14.00
C GLY A 46 6.67 -9.11 12.93
N ARG A 47 5.90 -9.64 11.98
CA ARG A 47 6.43 -10.43 10.87
C ARG A 47 7.09 -9.51 9.83
N PRO A 48 8.13 -9.98 9.09
CA PRO A 48 8.64 -9.22 7.97
C PRO A 48 7.53 -8.89 6.97
N ALA A 49 7.46 -7.62 6.57
CA ALA A 49 6.57 -7.16 5.50
C ALA A 49 7.09 -7.61 4.12
N ALA A 50 8.42 -7.70 3.98
CA ALA A 50 9.05 -8.24 2.80
C ALA A 50 10.35 -9.00 3.14
N THR A 51 10.72 -9.97 2.31
CA THR A 51 11.95 -10.77 2.47
C THR A 51 12.64 -10.95 1.12
N LEU A 52 13.93 -10.59 1.05
CA LEU A 52 14.81 -10.88 -0.08
C LEU A 52 15.66 -12.12 0.23
N PRO A 53 15.45 -13.27 -0.42
CA PRO A 53 16.31 -14.42 -0.28
C PRO A 53 17.59 -14.22 -1.11
N LEU A 54 18.74 -14.16 -0.45
CA LEU A 54 20.06 -14.05 -1.09
C LEU A 54 20.73 -15.42 -1.32
N GLY A 55 20.06 -16.51 -0.91
CA GLY A 55 20.46 -17.87 -1.15
C GLY A 55 21.67 -18.35 -0.32
N ARG A 56 22.42 -19.33 -0.85
CA ARG A 56 23.61 -19.90 -0.21
C ARG A 56 24.85 -19.11 -0.61
N GLN A 57 25.57 -18.60 0.38
CA GLN A 57 26.73 -17.74 0.20
C GLN A 57 27.95 -18.30 0.97
N ARG A 58 29.17 -17.96 0.50
CA ARG A 58 30.40 -18.17 1.27
C ARG A 58 30.68 -16.94 2.14
N THR A 59 31.09 -17.16 3.38
CA THR A 59 31.59 -16.11 4.28
C THR A 59 32.90 -15.48 3.76
N GLY A 60 33.23 -14.29 4.24
CA GLY A 60 34.50 -13.61 3.96
C GLY A 60 34.53 -12.72 2.73
N ARG A 61 33.49 -12.73 1.87
CA ARG A 61 33.42 -11.89 0.67
C ARG A 61 32.35 -10.81 0.84
N SER A 62 32.67 -9.58 0.38
CA SER A 62 31.68 -8.52 0.21
C SER A 62 30.82 -8.78 -1.02
N ARG A 63 29.54 -8.45 -0.95
CA ARG A 63 28.56 -8.65 -1.99
C ARG A 63 27.56 -7.51 -2.02
N THR A 64 26.96 -7.32 -3.18
CA THR A 64 25.88 -6.35 -3.39
C THR A 64 24.70 -7.07 -4.03
N ALA A 65 23.51 -6.67 -3.66
CA ALA A 65 22.25 -7.08 -4.28
C ALA A 65 21.34 -5.84 -4.44
N THR A 66 20.55 -5.82 -5.49
CA THR A 66 19.50 -4.82 -5.68
C THR A 66 18.15 -5.43 -5.37
N TRP A 67 17.25 -4.62 -4.78
CA TRP A 67 15.92 -5.05 -4.39
C TRP A 67 14.92 -3.91 -4.58
N ARG A 68 13.78 -4.21 -5.16
CA ARG A 68 12.62 -3.31 -5.23
C ARG A 68 11.53 -3.88 -4.33
N PRO A 69 11.49 -3.51 -3.05
CA PRO A 69 10.45 -3.98 -2.16
C PRO A 69 9.14 -3.27 -2.49
N GLU A 70 8.08 -4.04 -2.68
CA GLU A 70 6.71 -3.52 -2.78
C GLU A 70 6.17 -3.33 -1.36
N LEU A 71 6.41 -2.14 -0.80
CA LEU A 71 6.03 -1.79 0.55
C LEU A 71 5.35 -0.42 0.59
N ALA A 72 4.42 -0.30 1.52
CA ALA A 72 3.80 0.96 1.90
C ALA A 72 4.84 1.99 2.39
N PRO A 73 4.56 3.30 2.29
CA PRO A 73 5.29 4.29 3.03
C PRO A 73 5.32 3.98 4.52
N GLY A 74 6.47 4.21 5.16
CA GLY A 74 6.65 3.93 6.58
C GLY A 74 8.10 3.64 6.94
N ARG A 75 8.34 3.44 8.23
CA ARG A 75 9.65 3.08 8.75
C ARG A 75 9.78 1.59 8.93
N TYR A 76 10.90 1.07 8.45
CA TYR A 76 11.23 -0.35 8.49
C TYR A 76 12.62 -0.56 9.06
N THR A 77 12.83 -1.72 9.66
CA THR A 77 14.16 -2.20 10.01
C THR A 77 14.58 -3.28 9.03
N ALA A 78 15.62 -3.01 8.26
CA ALA A 78 16.29 -4.02 7.43
C ALA A 78 17.12 -4.94 8.32
N ARG A 79 16.81 -6.22 8.31
CA ARG A 79 17.52 -7.24 9.08
C ARG A 79 18.21 -8.24 8.17
N LEU A 80 19.55 -8.15 8.09
CA LEU A 80 20.36 -9.17 7.46
C LEU A 80 20.42 -10.39 8.37
N ARG A 81 20.05 -11.56 7.88
CA ARG A 81 20.18 -12.85 8.57
C ARG A 81 21.10 -13.78 7.80
N ALA A 82 22.09 -14.34 8.51
CA ALA A 82 22.90 -15.44 8.00
C ALA A 82 22.76 -16.65 8.92
N THR A 83 22.45 -17.81 8.36
CA THR A 83 22.25 -19.07 9.09
C THR A 83 23.23 -20.12 8.54
N THR A 84 24.00 -20.78 9.41
CA THR A 84 24.88 -21.87 9.02
C THR A 84 24.06 -23.07 8.54
N LEU A 85 24.65 -23.84 7.59
CA LEU A 85 23.96 -25.00 7.00
C LEU A 85 24.21 -26.30 7.79
N ASN A 86 24.74 -26.22 8.99
CA ASN A 86 24.92 -27.37 9.88
C ASN A 86 23.70 -27.60 10.77
N ARG A 87 23.62 -28.77 11.42
CA ARG A 87 22.51 -29.17 12.30
C ARG A 87 22.26 -28.21 13.46
N ARG A 88 23.23 -27.41 13.91
CA ARG A 88 23.07 -26.42 15.00
C ARG A 88 22.54 -25.08 14.54
N GLY A 89 22.50 -24.79 13.23
CA GLY A 89 21.82 -23.62 12.65
C GLY A 89 22.20 -22.27 13.27
N ALA A 90 23.48 -22.06 13.67
CA ALA A 90 23.91 -20.81 14.29
C ALA A 90 23.50 -19.61 13.43
N ARG A 91 22.85 -18.63 14.07
CA ARG A 91 22.30 -17.45 13.40
C ARG A 91 23.09 -16.20 13.80
N THR A 92 23.26 -15.32 12.85
CA THR A 92 23.75 -13.97 13.09
C THR A 92 22.84 -12.98 12.39
N SER A 93 22.65 -11.81 12.96
CA SER A 93 21.82 -10.76 12.38
C SER A 93 22.44 -9.39 12.61
N GLN A 94 22.18 -8.47 11.68
CA GLN A 94 22.50 -7.05 11.79
C GLN A 94 21.28 -6.26 11.35
N LEU A 95 21.05 -5.11 11.98
CA LEU A 95 19.88 -4.26 11.79
C LEU A 95 20.30 -2.90 11.23
N LEU A 96 19.52 -2.37 10.30
CA LEU A 96 19.63 -1.00 9.80
C LEU A 96 18.23 -0.42 9.62
N ALA A 97 18.07 0.86 9.92
CA ALA A 97 16.83 1.57 9.61
C ALA A 97 16.72 1.82 8.10
N VAL A 98 15.52 1.67 7.56
CA VAL A 98 15.13 2.01 6.19
C VAL A 98 13.80 2.72 6.23
N GLU A 99 13.69 3.86 5.56
CA GLU A 99 12.47 4.61 5.44
C GLU A 99 11.95 4.55 4.01
N ILE A 100 10.69 4.16 3.85
CA ILE A 100 9.96 4.28 2.59
C ILE A 100 9.21 5.60 2.68
N VAL A 101 9.72 6.63 2.02
CA VAL A 101 9.16 7.99 2.08
C VAL A 101 8.15 8.12 0.95
N ALA A 102 6.93 8.50 1.30
CA ALA A 102 6.01 8.98 0.29
C ALA A 102 6.63 10.17 -0.47
N PRO A 103 6.49 10.27 -1.79
CA PRO A 103 6.92 11.45 -2.52
C PRO A 103 6.27 12.69 -1.91
N PRO A 104 6.97 13.86 -1.87
CA PRO A 104 6.40 15.08 -1.30
C PRO A 104 5.10 15.42 -2.03
N VAL A 105 4.04 15.52 -1.25
CA VAL A 105 2.70 15.82 -1.77
C VAL A 105 2.54 17.32 -1.78
N THR A 106 2.43 17.91 -2.96
CA THR A 106 1.80 19.22 -3.08
C THR A 106 0.29 19.03 -2.82
N ALA A 107 -0.25 19.72 -1.84
CA ALA A 107 -1.61 19.53 -1.33
C ALA A 107 -2.75 19.66 -2.38
N ALA A 108 -2.42 20.06 -3.61
CA ALA A 108 -3.36 20.31 -4.71
C ALA A 108 -3.40 19.21 -5.80
N SER A 109 -2.57 18.19 -5.78
CA SER A 109 -2.44 17.25 -6.91
C SER A 109 -3.04 15.88 -6.60
N GLY A 110 -4.33 15.74 -6.75
CA GLY A 110 -5.01 14.45 -6.87
C GLY A 110 -5.48 14.22 -8.30
N VAL A 111 -5.75 12.96 -8.65
CA VAL A 111 -6.40 12.58 -9.91
C VAL A 111 -7.86 12.25 -9.62
N PHE A 112 -8.78 12.82 -10.40
CA PHE A 112 -10.19 12.49 -10.24
C PHE A 112 -10.43 10.98 -10.38
N PRO A 113 -11.15 10.32 -9.46
CA PRO A 113 -11.14 8.86 -9.38
C PRO A 113 -11.89 8.14 -10.50
N VAL A 114 -12.72 8.85 -11.30
CA VAL A 114 -13.44 8.28 -12.46
C VAL A 114 -12.88 8.87 -13.74
N GLN A 115 -12.40 8.02 -14.64
CA GLN A 115 -11.78 8.45 -15.91
C GLN A 115 -12.75 8.28 -17.08
N GLY A 116 -13.60 9.28 -17.30
CA GLY A 116 -14.62 9.29 -18.36
C GLY A 116 -15.71 10.31 -18.07
N THR A 117 -16.82 10.21 -18.78
CA THR A 117 -18.00 11.06 -18.51
C THR A 117 -18.63 10.66 -17.18
N TYR A 118 -18.84 11.63 -16.31
CA TYR A 118 -19.44 11.43 -14.99
C TYR A 118 -20.36 12.57 -14.61
N SER A 119 -21.14 12.35 -13.55
CA SER A 119 -21.92 13.36 -12.85
C SER A 119 -21.77 13.17 -11.34
N LEU A 120 -21.69 14.25 -10.60
CA LEU A 120 -21.68 14.22 -9.12
C LEU A 120 -23.08 14.06 -8.51
N GLY A 121 -24.09 13.85 -9.34
CA GLY A 121 -25.48 13.64 -8.91
C GLY A 121 -26.13 14.83 -8.23
N GLY A 122 -27.32 14.61 -7.69
CA GLY A 122 -28.06 15.57 -6.89
C GLY A 122 -27.74 15.52 -5.40
N GLN A 123 -28.63 16.03 -4.58
CA GLN A 123 -28.50 16.08 -3.12
C GLN A 123 -28.38 14.67 -2.49
N GLU A 124 -29.10 13.71 -3.07
CA GLU A 124 -29.09 12.30 -2.64
C GLU A 124 -27.73 11.60 -2.84
N ALA A 125 -26.93 12.08 -3.77
CA ALA A 125 -25.58 11.55 -4.05
C ALA A 125 -24.51 12.13 -3.11
N ARG A 126 -24.83 13.13 -2.31
CA ARG A 126 -23.89 13.87 -1.47
C ARG A 126 -23.60 13.16 -0.16
N PHE A 127 -22.40 13.43 0.36
CA PHE A 127 -22.03 13.09 1.73
C PHE A 127 -23.06 13.66 2.73
N GLY A 128 -23.45 12.86 3.72
CA GLY A 128 -24.43 13.26 4.74
C GLY A 128 -25.90 13.19 4.31
N ALA A 129 -26.20 12.84 3.05
CA ALA A 129 -27.58 12.62 2.60
C ALA A 129 -28.28 11.54 3.43
N GLY A 130 -29.57 11.75 3.74
CA GLY A 130 -30.35 10.78 4.51
C GLY A 130 -30.51 9.46 3.74
N ARG A 131 -30.29 8.33 4.41
CA ARG A 131 -30.55 6.97 3.93
C ARG A 131 -31.42 6.25 4.97
N THR A 132 -32.06 5.16 4.57
CA THR A 132 -32.84 4.34 5.52
C THR A 132 -31.91 3.75 6.59
N GLY A 133 -32.00 4.25 7.82
CA GLY A 133 -31.24 3.77 8.99
C GLY A 133 -29.82 4.32 9.14
N HIS A 134 -29.30 5.14 8.21
CA HIS A 134 -27.99 5.76 8.31
C HIS A 134 -27.88 7.04 7.46
N THR A 135 -26.76 7.73 7.52
CA THR A 135 -26.40 8.82 6.60
C THR A 135 -25.39 8.33 5.57
N HIS A 136 -25.41 8.93 4.39
CA HIS A 136 -24.49 8.64 3.29
C HIS A 136 -23.06 9.01 3.69
N GLN A 137 -22.13 8.06 3.64
CA GLN A 137 -20.76 8.20 4.15
C GLN A 137 -19.75 8.66 3.09
N GLY A 138 -20.18 8.87 1.85
CA GLY A 138 -19.33 9.24 0.73
C GLY A 138 -20.02 10.15 -0.25
N GLN A 139 -19.43 10.26 -1.43
CA GLN A 139 -19.98 10.89 -2.61
C GLN A 139 -20.24 9.82 -3.66
N ASP A 140 -21.47 9.75 -4.18
CA ASP A 140 -21.76 8.92 -5.34
C ASP A 140 -21.39 9.68 -6.61
N ILE A 141 -20.55 9.06 -7.45
CA ILE A 141 -20.11 9.59 -8.74
C ILE A 141 -20.75 8.72 -9.81
N LEU A 142 -21.78 9.25 -10.46
CA LEU A 142 -22.54 8.54 -11.49
C LEU A 142 -21.71 8.45 -12.77
N ALA A 143 -21.52 7.26 -13.30
CA ALA A 143 -20.84 7.00 -14.56
C ALA A 143 -21.30 5.67 -15.15
N ALA A 144 -21.11 5.48 -16.44
CA ALA A 144 -21.45 4.21 -17.11
C ALA A 144 -20.68 3.04 -16.49
N ALA A 145 -21.32 1.87 -16.41
CA ALA A 145 -20.62 0.65 -16.01
C ALA A 145 -19.45 0.38 -16.94
N GLY A 146 -18.31 -0.03 -16.39
CA GLY A 146 -17.06 -0.23 -17.14
C GLY A 146 -16.16 1.02 -17.21
N THR A 147 -16.63 2.21 -16.79
CA THR A 147 -15.78 3.41 -16.72
C THR A 147 -14.61 3.16 -15.77
N PRO A 148 -13.34 3.46 -16.16
CA PRO A 148 -12.19 3.19 -15.32
C PRO A 148 -12.22 3.97 -14.00
N ILE A 149 -11.90 3.27 -12.90
CA ILE A 149 -11.67 3.84 -11.57
C ILE A 149 -10.16 3.84 -11.33
N VAL A 150 -9.60 4.99 -10.91
CA VAL A 150 -8.17 5.17 -10.66
C VAL A 150 -7.89 5.63 -9.23
N ALA A 151 -6.67 5.37 -8.75
CA ALA A 151 -6.20 5.89 -7.49
C ALA A 151 -6.01 7.43 -7.59
N PRO A 152 -6.59 8.23 -6.68
CA PRO A 152 -6.42 9.68 -6.72
C PRO A 152 -5.01 10.12 -6.32
N ARG A 153 -4.31 9.29 -5.56
CA ARG A 153 -2.97 9.58 -5.02
C ARG A 153 -2.10 8.33 -5.04
N PRO A 154 -0.77 8.48 -5.00
CA PRO A 154 0.12 7.35 -4.77
C PRO A 154 -0.17 6.74 -3.39
N GLY A 155 0.02 5.44 -3.26
CA GLY A 155 -0.23 4.76 -2.00
C GLY A 155 -0.12 3.26 -2.12
N PHE A 156 -0.92 2.55 -1.33
CA PHE A 156 -1.02 1.10 -1.42
C PHE A 156 -2.42 0.61 -1.08
N VAL A 157 -2.78 -0.52 -1.64
CA VAL A 157 -4.07 -1.18 -1.36
C VAL A 157 -4.04 -1.75 0.06
N SER A 158 -4.74 -1.11 0.99
CA SER A 158 -4.86 -1.57 2.38
C SER A 158 -5.88 -2.69 2.52
N TRP A 159 -6.93 -2.68 1.68
CA TRP A 159 -7.98 -3.66 1.71
C TRP A 159 -8.61 -3.90 0.33
N ARG A 160 -9.08 -5.13 0.09
CA ARG A 160 -9.89 -5.55 -1.06
C ARG A 160 -10.81 -6.66 -0.63
N ALA A 161 -12.11 -6.54 -0.91
CA ALA A 161 -13.09 -7.58 -0.60
C ALA A 161 -14.36 -7.46 -1.45
N PHE A 162 -15.31 -8.35 -1.18
CA PHE A 162 -16.68 -8.33 -1.71
C PHE A 162 -17.68 -8.40 -0.55
N GLN A 163 -18.69 -7.54 -0.58
CA GLN A 163 -19.78 -7.52 0.38
C GLN A 163 -21.13 -7.45 -0.36
N LYS A 164 -21.84 -8.58 -0.44
CA LYS A 164 -23.05 -8.75 -1.24
C LYS A 164 -24.14 -7.72 -0.92
N ASP A 165 -24.42 -7.49 0.36
CA ASP A 165 -25.52 -6.62 0.82
C ASP A 165 -25.03 -5.24 1.30
N GLY A 166 -23.92 -4.77 0.74
CA GLY A 166 -23.25 -3.53 1.10
C GLY A 166 -22.40 -3.00 -0.03
N ALA A 167 -21.09 -2.87 0.20
CA ALA A 167 -20.12 -2.23 -0.70
C ALA A 167 -19.92 -2.89 -2.08
N GLY A 168 -20.46 -4.10 -2.32
CA GLY A 168 -20.15 -4.86 -3.53
C GLY A 168 -18.67 -5.24 -3.60
N HIS A 169 -18.08 -5.23 -4.78
CA HIS A 169 -16.63 -5.27 -4.94
C HIS A 169 -16.04 -3.92 -4.57
N TYR A 170 -15.10 -3.92 -3.64
CA TYR A 170 -14.51 -2.69 -3.16
C TYR A 170 -13.03 -2.79 -2.86
N VAL A 171 -12.37 -1.64 -2.94
CA VAL A 171 -10.94 -1.46 -2.67
C VAL A 171 -10.77 -0.29 -1.71
N VAL A 172 -9.81 -0.39 -0.79
CA VAL A 172 -9.35 0.71 0.05
C VAL A 172 -7.88 0.96 -0.26
N VAL A 173 -7.55 2.20 -0.60
CA VAL A 173 -6.19 2.65 -0.83
C VAL A 173 -5.77 3.57 0.30
N ARG A 174 -4.70 3.22 1.02
CA ARG A 174 -4.00 4.14 1.91
C ARG A 174 -3.13 5.04 1.06
N GLY A 175 -3.49 6.31 0.96
CA GLY A 175 -2.71 7.33 0.27
C GLY A 175 -1.42 7.68 1.01
N ASP A 176 -0.50 8.31 0.28
CA ASP A 176 0.76 8.85 0.79
C ASP A 176 0.57 10.01 1.77
N ASP A 177 -0.62 10.62 1.77
CA ASP A 177 -1.06 11.65 2.71
C ASP A 177 -1.65 11.07 4.02
N GLY A 178 -1.67 9.75 4.17
CA GLY A 178 -2.16 9.06 5.36
C GLY A 178 -3.67 8.89 5.42
N ARG A 179 -4.43 9.37 4.43
CA ARG A 179 -5.87 9.17 4.31
C ARG A 179 -6.17 7.82 3.64
N ASP A 180 -7.30 7.19 3.99
CA ASP A 180 -7.82 6.06 3.23
C ASP A 180 -8.90 6.53 2.25
N TYR A 181 -8.79 6.05 1.02
CA TYR A 181 -9.72 6.26 -0.09
C TYR A 181 -10.45 4.97 -0.36
N VAL A 182 -11.78 4.99 -0.27
CA VAL A 182 -12.62 3.80 -0.44
C VAL A 182 -13.39 3.89 -1.74
N PHE A 183 -13.36 2.81 -2.51
CA PHE A 183 -13.98 2.69 -3.83
C PHE A 183 -14.92 1.49 -3.81
N MET A 184 -16.24 1.71 -3.94
CA MET A 184 -17.24 0.64 -3.84
C MET A 184 -18.03 0.44 -5.13
N HIS A 185 -18.83 -0.62 -5.17
CA HIS A 185 -19.73 -1.01 -6.24
C HIS A 185 -19.07 -1.34 -7.58
N MET A 186 -17.77 -1.70 -7.58
CA MET A 186 -17.05 -2.04 -8.81
C MET A 186 -17.67 -3.23 -9.54
N VAL A 187 -17.47 -3.28 -10.87
CA VAL A 187 -17.87 -4.44 -11.70
C VAL A 187 -17.18 -5.70 -11.20
N ASP A 188 -17.90 -6.81 -11.19
CA ASP A 188 -17.33 -8.14 -10.90
C ASP A 188 -16.21 -8.48 -11.89
N GLY A 189 -15.09 -8.99 -11.37
CA GLY A 189 -13.90 -9.31 -12.17
C GLY A 189 -13.09 -8.10 -12.63
N SER A 190 -13.53 -6.86 -12.41
CA SER A 190 -12.81 -5.65 -12.87
C SER A 190 -11.66 -5.22 -11.97
N VAL A 191 -11.59 -5.69 -10.73
CA VAL A 191 -10.58 -5.24 -9.76
C VAL A 191 -9.20 -5.77 -10.14
N LEU A 192 -8.30 -4.87 -10.52
CA LEU A 192 -6.98 -5.16 -11.08
C LEU A 192 -5.85 -5.21 -10.04
N VAL A 193 -6.14 -4.82 -8.80
CA VAL A 193 -5.13 -4.67 -7.74
C VAL A 193 -5.34 -5.67 -6.60
N GLN A 194 -4.29 -5.92 -5.82
CA GLN A 194 -4.32 -6.83 -4.68
C GLN A 194 -3.92 -6.11 -3.38
N LYS A 195 -4.39 -6.63 -2.23
CA LYS A 195 -3.99 -6.12 -0.91
C LYS A 195 -2.47 -6.14 -0.74
N GLY A 196 -1.91 -5.02 -0.30
CA GLY A 196 -0.48 -4.78 -0.15
C GLY A 196 0.21 -4.25 -1.40
N GLN A 197 -0.46 -4.19 -2.54
CA GLN A 197 0.10 -3.66 -3.78
C GLN A 197 0.25 -2.14 -3.69
N ALA A 198 1.42 -1.63 -4.08
CA ALA A 198 1.64 -0.19 -4.29
C ALA A 198 0.91 0.27 -5.56
N VAL A 199 0.35 1.48 -5.51
CA VAL A 199 -0.34 2.12 -6.63
C VAL A 199 0.18 3.53 -6.83
N ALA A 200 0.29 3.96 -8.09
CA ALA A 200 0.57 5.34 -8.44
C ALA A 200 -0.73 6.15 -8.56
N ALA A 201 -0.65 7.49 -8.47
CA ALA A 201 -1.77 8.35 -8.85
C ALA A 201 -2.14 8.09 -10.32
N GLY A 202 -3.44 8.02 -10.63
CA GLY A 202 -3.94 7.68 -11.95
C GLY A 202 -3.86 6.19 -12.33
N GLN A 203 -3.28 5.34 -11.48
CA GLN A 203 -3.26 3.90 -11.73
C GLN A 203 -4.67 3.33 -11.62
N GLN A 204 -5.09 2.57 -12.63
CA GLN A 204 -6.40 1.92 -12.64
C GLN A 204 -6.49 0.86 -11.55
N LEU A 205 -7.57 0.93 -10.78
CA LEU A 205 -7.91 0.01 -9.69
C LEU A 205 -8.97 -1.01 -10.13
N GLY A 206 -9.89 -0.59 -10.98
CA GLY A 206 -11.02 -1.37 -11.46
C GLY A 206 -11.93 -0.55 -12.35
N ALA A 207 -13.23 -0.84 -12.35
CA ALA A 207 -14.21 -0.14 -13.16
C ALA A 207 -15.54 0.09 -12.40
N VAL A 208 -16.21 1.19 -12.72
CA VAL A 208 -17.53 1.54 -12.19
C VAL A 208 -18.52 0.42 -12.48
N GLY A 209 -19.28 0.02 -11.48
CA GLY A 209 -20.28 -1.01 -11.57
C GLY A 209 -21.52 -0.69 -10.75
N SER A 210 -22.26 -1.73 -10.36
CA SER A 210 -23.45 -1.66 -9.52
C SER A 210 -23.55 -2.90 -8.65
N THR A 211 -22.41 -3.44 -8.17
CA THR A 211 -22.39 -4.63 -7.31
C THR A 211 -22.70 -4.25 -5.85
N GLY A 212 -23.21 -5.21 -5.08
CA GLY A 212 -23.63 -4.96 -3.72
C GLY A 212 -25.01 -4.25 -3.63
N ARG A 213 -25.17 -3.38 -2.63
CA ARG A 213 -26.41 -2.59 -2.46
C ARG A 213 -26.33 -1.30 -3.27
N SER A 214 -26.78 -1.35 -4.51
CA SER A 214 -26.69 -0.25 -5.48
C SER A 214 -27.92 -0.25 -6.40
N ASP A 215 -28.45 0.93 -6.69
CA ASP A 215 -29.63 1.12 -7.53
C ASP A 215 -29.27 1.41 -9.01
N GLY A 216 -27.99 1.46 -9.34
CA GLY A 216 -27.51 1.72 -10.71
C GLY A 216 -25.99 1.98 -10.74
N PRO A 217 -25.40 2.08 -11.94
CA PRO A 217 -23.94 2.23 -12.07
C PRO A 217 -23.45 3.56 -11.48
N HIS A 218 -22.57 3.47 -10.50
CA HIS A 218 -21.86 4.59 -9.90
C HIS A 218 -20.62 4.12 -9.14
N LEU A 219 -19.71 5.03 -8.86
CA LEU A 219 -18.67 4.87 -7.85
C LEU A 219 -19.16 5.52 -6.56
N HIS A 220 -19.34 4.76 -5.47
CA HIS A 220 -19.41 5.31 -4.12
C HIS A 220 -17.98 5.54 -3.62
N PHE A 221 -17.63 6.79 -3.32
CA PHE A 221 -16.28 7.21 -2.96
C PHE A 221 -16.25 7.84 -1.56
N GLU A 222 -15.36 7.34 -0.69
CA GLU A 222 -15.19 7.86 0.67
C GLU A 222 -13.74 8.29 0.92
N ILE A 223 -13.56 9.29 1.80
CA ILE A 223 -12.26 9.73 2.32
C ILE A 223 -12.26 9.61 3.85
N TRP A 224 -11.30 8.87 4.39
CA TRP A 224 -11.14 8.64 5.82
C TRP A 224 -9.79 9.19 6.33
N PRO A 225 -9.77 10.37 6.98
CA PRO A 225 -8.52 11.03 7.41
C PRO A 225 -7.67 10.19 8.37
N GLU A 226 -8.33 9.47 9.27
CA GLU A 226 -7.66 8.67 10.31
C GLU A 226 -7.54 7.18 9.94
N GLY A 227 -7.91 6.83 8.72
CA GLY A 227 -7.94 5.45 8.23
C GLY A 227 -9.31 4.78 8.37
N TRP A 228 -9.62 3.94 7.40
CA TRP A 228 -10.91 3.26 7.26
C TRP A 228 -11.12 2.28 8.41
N TYR A 229 -12.12 2.59 9.26
CA TYR A 229 -12.42 1.84 10.49
C TYR A 229 -11.18 1.51 11.35
N SER A 230 -10.17 2.38 11.34
CA SER A 230 -8.93 2.20 12.13
C SER A 230 -9.17 2.28 13.64
N SER A 231 -10.22 2.98 14.05
CA SER A 231 -10.68 3.11 15.44
C SER A 231 -12.20 3.27 15.52
N LYS A 232 -12.76 3.21 16.74
CA LYS A 232 -14.19 3.49 16.97
C LYS A 232 -14.59 4.95 16.70
N THR A 233 -13.63 5.85 16.68
CA THR A 233 -13.82 7.30 16.45
C THR A 233 -13.52 7.71 15.01
N SER A 234 -12.87 6.86 14.24
CA SER A 234 -12.58 7.12 12.82
C SER A 234 -13.87 7.29 12.03
N LYS A 235 -13.96 8.39 11.29
CA LYS A 235 -15.12 8.75 10.47
C LYS A 235 -14.68 9.28 9.11
N PRO A 236 -15.51 9.08 8.06
CA PRO A 236 -15.26 9.70 6.78
C PRO A 236 -15.58 11.21 6.84
N ILE A 237 -15.00 11.94 5.91
CA ILE A 237 -15.28 13.35 5.66
C ILE A 237 -15.95 13.52 4.30
N ASP A 238 -16.53 14.71 4.05
CA ASP A 238 -17.09 15.04 2.75
C ASP A 238 -16.00 15.01 1.65
N PRO A 239 -16.10 14.13 0.65
CA PRO A 239 -15.11 14.05 -0.42
C PRO A 239 -15.22 15.16 -1.46
N LEU A 240 -16.34 15.91 -1.49
CA LEU A 240 -16.63 16.85 -2.56
C LEU A 240 -15.58 17.94 -2.76
N PRO A 241 -15.00 18.56 -1.70
CA PRO A 241 -13.95 19.56 -1.87
C PRO A 241 -12.71 19.01 -2.59
N ASP A 242 -12.26 17.78 -2.22
CA ASP A 242 -11.15 17.10 -2.88
C ASP A 242 -11.48 16.78 -4.34
N LEU A 243 -12.67 16.22 -4.60
CA LEU A 243 -13.12 15.86 -5.94
C LEU A 243 -13.18 17.07 -6.88
N LEU A 244 -13.69 18.23 -6.42
CA LEU A 244 -13.71 19.46 -7.19
C LEU A 244 -12.30 19.98 -7.49
N ALA A 245 -11.38 19.88 -6.54
CA ALA A 245 -9.99 20.26 -6.73
C ALA A 245 -9.25 19.35 -7.73
N TRP A 246 -9.62 18.07 -7.82
CA TRP A 246 -9.01 17.10 -8.75
C TRP A 246 -9.65 17.10 -10.15
N ALA A 247 -10.82 17.72 -10.29
CA ALA A 247 -11.50 17.87 -11.58
C ALA A 247 -11.07 19.12 -12.38
N ALA A 248 -10.26 20.01 -11.77
CA ALA A 248 -9.85 21.30 -12.31
C ALA A 248 -8.72 21.20 -13.36
#